data_ca31d68d7eeca55e14097e21f1fcb513
#
_entry.id   ca31d68d7eeca55e14097e21f1fcb513
#
_cell.length_a   1.000
_cell.length_b   1.000
_cell.length_c   1.000
_cell.angle_alpha   90.00
_cell.angle_beta   90.00
_cell.angle_gamma   90.00
#
_symmetry.space_group_name_H-M   'P 1'
#
loop_
_entity.id
_entity.type
_entity.pdbx_description
1 polymer ?
#
loop_
_entity_poly.entity_id
_entity_poly.type
_entity_poly.pdbx_seq_one_letter_code
_entity_poly.pdbx_strand_id
1 'polypeptide(L)'
;TLVMLDGEIAYIGPDAAAASGMETIDGTGKWLTPGVIAPFTRIGIVEVGAEDSTNDTRASGTSFSVALRASDGFNPAATTIPVTRIEGVTRVVVAPANGGSMIAGQGFIADTSGAPDSITTDRAFVYIDLGESGAGLAGGSRPAAWAALRGAFADARGYPSRFMAHNEGDTLPARTRKPLALRYGAGSSS
;
A
#
# COMPACT_ATOMS: atom_id res chain seq x y z
N THR A 1 -28.71 -13.53 16.63
CA THR A 1 -27.83 -12.81 17.57
C THR A 1 -26.38 -13.04 17.20
N LEU A 2 -25.54 -12.02 17.27
CA LEU A 2 -24.10 -12.06 17.16
C LEU A 2 -23.52 -11.52 18.49
N VAL A 3 -22.60 -12.24 19.08
CA VAL A 3 -21.87 -11.79 20.28
C VAL A 3 -20.39 -11.61 19.93
N MET A 4 -19.83 -10.47 20.27
CA MET A 4 -18.42 -10.15 20.09
C MET A 4 -17.76 -9.96 21.47
N LEU A 5 -16.60 -10.55 21.64
CA LEU A 5 -15.75 -10.39 22.84
C LEU A 5 -14.33 -10.09 22.35
N ASP A 6 -13.72 -9.05 22.88
CA ASP A 6 -12.33 -8.67 22.58
C ASP A 6 -12.03 -8.54 21.08
N GLY A 7 -13.02 -8.09 20.28
CA GLY A 7 -12.87 -7.94 18.83
C GLY A 7 -13.09 -9.22 18.02
N GLU A 8 -13.38 -10.34 18.65
CA GLU A 8 -13.65 -11.62 18.01
C GLU A 8 -15.12 -12.01 18.11
N ILE A 9 -15.58 -12.80 17.13
CA ILE A 9 -16.94 -13.36 17.14
C ILE A 9 -16.96 -14.56 18.09
N ALA A 10 -17.58 -14.39 19.26
CA ALA A 10 -17.71 -15.44 20.26
C ALA A 10 -18.91 -16.35 20.01
N TYR A 11 -20.00 -15.82 19.41
CA TYR A 11 -21.21 -16.59 19.15
C TYR A 11 -21.98 -16.03 17.96
N ILE A 12 -22.55 -16.91 17.17
CA ILE A 12 -23.58 -16.61 16.15
C ILE A 12 -24.70 -17.62 16.31
N GLY A 13 -25.93 -17.15 16.53
CA GLY A 13 -27.08 -18.04 16.65
C GLY A 13 -28.35 -17.30 17.06
N PRO A 14 -29.52 -18.03 17.14
CA PRO A 14 -30.80 -17.38 17.37
C PRO A 14 -30.98 -16.82 18.80
N ASP A 15 -30.45 -17.48 19.84
CA ASP A 15 -30.88 -17.25 21.22
C ASP A 15 -29.70 -17.00 22.20
N ALA A 16 -28.78 -16.09 21.87
CA ALA A 16 -27.81 -15.65 22.87
C ALA A 16 -28.44 -14.58 23.77
N ALA A 17 -28.57 -14.83 25.06
CA ALA A 17 -28.83 -13.79 26.01
C ALA A 17 -27.62 -12.89 26.17
N ALA A 18 -27.81 -11.57 26.07
CA ALA A 18 -26.76 -10.62 26.38
C ALA A 18 -26.32 -10.81 27.85
N ALA A 19 -25.03 -10.96 28.08
CA ALA A 19 -24.51 -10.96 29.45
C ALA A 19 -24.70 -9.57 30.07
N SER A 20 -24.90 -9.53 31.37
CA SER A 20 -25.06 -8.25 32.10
C SER A 20 -23.85 -7.35 31.88
N GLY A 21 -24.08 -6.13 31.41
CA GLY A 21 -23.02 -5.13 31.15
C GLY A 21 -22.49 -5.10 29.71
N MET A 22 -23.00 -5.94 28.82
CA MET A 22 -22.65 -5.86 27.38
C MET A 22 -23.46 -4.77 26.69
N GLU A 23 -22.80 -3.99 25.83
CA GLU A 23 -23.50 -3.10 24.89
C GLU A 23 -24.33 -3.94 23.93
N THR A 24 -25.60 -3.55 23.76
CA THR A 24 -26.52 -4.27 22.87
C THR A 24 -27.03 -3.33 21.79
N ILE A 25 -26.88 -3.74 20.54
CA ILE A 25 -27.40 -3.02 19.38
C ILE A 25 -28.61 -3.79 18.83
N ASP A 26 -29.77 -3.14 18.75
CA ASP A 26 -30.96 -3.73 18.11
C ASP A 26 -30.80 -3.74 16.58
N GLY A 27 -30.62 -4.94 16.04
CA GLY A 27 -30.52 -5.20 14.61
C GLY A 27 -31.79 -5.78 14.00
N THR A 28 -32.94 -5.70 14.68
CA THR A 28 -34.19 -6.28 14.20
C THR A 28 -34.55 -5.76 12.80
N GLY A 29 -34.78 -6.69 11.85
CA GLY A 29 -35.08 -6.38 10.45
C GLY A 29 -33.88 -5.89 9.62
N LYS A 30 -32.68 -5.91 10.16
CA LYS A 30 -31.44 -5.52 9.45
C LYS A 30 -30.61 -6.73 9.06
N TRP A 31 -29.83 -6.56 8.03
CA TRP A 31 -28.79 -7.52 7.63
C TRP A 31 -27.50 -7.19 8.36
N LEU A 32 -26.87 -8.21 8.91
CA LEU A 32 -25.55 -8.08 9.53
C LEU A 32 -24.53 -8.77 8.62
N THR A 33 -23.57 -8.03 8.15
CA THR A 33 -22.51 -8.52 7.25
C THR A 33 -21.14 -8.17 7.80
N PRO A 34 -20.09 -8.93 7.46
CA PRO A 34 -18.73 -8.43 7.64
C PRO A 34 -18.53 -7.09 6.96
N GLY A 35 -17.67 -6.23 7.53
CA GLY A 35 -17.30 -4.97 6.91
C GLY A 35 -16.60 -5.19 5.56
N VAL A 36 -16.84 -4.29 4.61
CA VAL A 36 -16.25 -4.36 3.28
C VAL A 36 -14.75 -4.01 3.36
N ILE A 37 -13.95 -4.74 2.59
CA ILE A 37 -12.54 -4.42 2.37
C ILE A 37 -12.43 -3.79 0.97
N ALA A 38 -11.93 -2.55 0.89
CA ALA A 38 -11.59 -1.95 -0.40
C ALA A 38 -10.18 -2.40 -0.81
N PRO A 39 -10.05 -3.27 -1.81
CA PRO A 39 -8.79 -3.98 -2.08
C PRO A 39 -7.76 -3.14 -2.82
N PHE A 40 -8.13 -1.96 -3.31
CA PHE A 40 -7.22 -1.06 -4.01
C PHE A 40 -7.74 0.38 -3.93
N THR A 41 -7.04 1.22 -3.16
CA THR A 41 -7.41 2.63 -2.97
C THR A 41 -6.18 3.53 -2.89
N ARG A 42 -6.42 4.84 -2.85
CA ARG A 42 -5.44 5.89 -2.49
C ARG A 42 -5.96 6.78 -1.37
N ILE A 43 -6.96 6.29 -0.64
CA ILE A 43 -7.58 7.03 0.46
C ILE A 43 -6.54 7.38 1.53
N GLY A 44 -6.60 8.58 2.03
CA GLY A 44 -5.70 9.08 3.07
C GLY A 44 -4.30 9.48 2.60
N ILE A 45 -3.90 9.15 1.36
CA ILE A 45 -2.68 9.67 0.72
C ILE A 45 -3.00 10.67 -0.40
N VAL A 46 -4.26 10.97 -0.60
CA VAL A 46 -4.78 12.08 -1.41
C VAL A 46 -6.09 12.54 -0.81
N GLU A 47 -6.29 13.84 -0.68
CA GLU A 47 -7.54 14.44 -0.23
C GLU A 47 -8.32 15.01 -1.42
N VAL A 48 -7.66 15.83 -2.24
CA VAL A 48 -8.25 16.44 -3.45
C VAL A 48 -7.38 16.09 -4.65
N GLY A 49 -7.88 15.28 -5.55
CA GLY A 49 -7.10 14.72 -6.66
C GLY A 49 -6.56 15.76 -7.67
N ALA A 50 -7.15 16.95 -7.69
CA ALA A 50 -6.72 18.06 -8.57
C ALA A 50 -5.77 19.06 -7.86
N GLU A 51 -5.43 18.83 -6.60
CA GLU A 51 -4.58 19.70 -5.78
C GLU A 51 -3.29 18.95 -5.41
N ASP A 52 -2.18 19.33 -6.06
CA ASP A 52 -0.90 18.63 -5.88
C ASP A 52 -0.38 18.71 -4.43
N SER A 53 -0.69 19.77 -3.69
CA SER A 53 -0.26 19.94 -2.29
C SER A 53 -0.92 18.95 -1.32
N THR A 54 -1.99 18.27 -1.74
CA THR A 54 -2.71 17.26 -0.96
C THR A 54 -2.59 15.86 -1.56
N ASN A 55 -1.66 15.66 -2.50
CA ASN A 55 -1.52 14.42 -3.27
C ASN A 55 -0.15 13.79 -3.10
N ASP A 56 -0.04 12.91 -2.11
CA ASP A 56 1.15 12.11 -1.81
C ASP A 56 1.13 10.72 -2.46
N THR A 57 0.28 10.54 -3.49
CA THR A 57 0.15 9.22 -4.13
C THR A 57 1.39 8.80 -4.90
N ARG A 58 2.21 9.75 -5.36
CA ARG A 58 3.35 9.47 -6.24
C ARG A 58 4.51 10.44 -5.97
N ALA A 59 5.72 9.98 -6.20
CA ALA A 59 6.91 10.80 -6.25
C ALA A 59 7.43 10.83 -7.69
N SER A 60 7.54 12.04 -8.26
CA SER A 60 8.16 12.30 -9.56
C SER A 60 9.46 13.06 -9.36
N GLY A 61 10.46 12.85 -10.20
CA GLY A 61 11.76 13.52 -10.07
C GLY A 61 12.68 12.96 -8.99
N THR A 62 12.38 11.78 -8.46
CA THR A 62 13.25 11.04 -7.54
C THR A 62 13.74 9.74 -8.17
N SER A 63 14.91 9.29 -7.76
CA SER A 63 15.44 7.97 -8.10
C SER A 63 14.96 6.85 -7.16
N PHE A 64 14.22 7.20 -6.11
CA PHE A 64 13.60 6.21 -5.22
C PHE A 64 12.37 5.58 -5.89
N SER A 65 12.18 4.29 -5.69
CA SER A 65 11.01 3.56 -6.17
C SER A 65 10.56 2.56 -5.11
N VAL A 66 11.13 1.37 -5.06
CA VAL A 66 10.74 0.31 -4.12
C VAL A 66 10.87 0.72 -2.64
N ALA A 67 11.72 1.71 -2.34
CA ALA A 67 11.92 2.22 -0.98
C ALA A 67 10.84 3.24 -0.55
N LEU A 68 10.05 3.77 -1.48
CA LEU A 68 8.94 4.67 -1.15
C LEU A 68 7.85 3.90 -0.39
N ARG A 69 7.38 4.47 0.70
CA ARG A 69 6.29 3.91 1.50
C ARG A 69 5.10 4.85 1.47
N ALA A 70 3.97 4.36 0.98
CA ALA A 70 2.74 5.14 0.94
C ALA A 70 2.24 5.50 2.36
N SER A 71 2.60 4.69 3.37
CA SER A 71 2.28 4.94 4.78
C SER A 71 2.88 6.22 5.34
N ASP A 72 4.01 6.70 4.79
CA ASP A 72 4.67 7.92 5.26
C ASP A 72 3.84 9.19 4.91
N GLY A 73 2.97 9.13 3.90
CA GLY A 73 2.04 10.21 3.53
C GLY A 73 0.60 9.99 3.99
N PHE A 74 0.33 8.97 4.81
CA PHE A 74 -1.04 8.66 5.21
C PHE A 74 -1.58 9.61 6.26
N ASN A 75 -2.74 10.23 5.95
CA ASN A 75 -3.51 11.05 6.87
C ASN A 75 -4.77 10.28 7.33
N PRO A 76 -4.80 9.70 8.55
CA PRO A 76 -5.98 9.00 9.06
C PRO A 76 -7.17 9.92 9.32
N ALA A 77 -6.94 11.24 9.43
CA ALA A 77 -8.00 12.23 9.62
C ALA A 77 -8.53 12.80 8.30
N ALA A 78 -8.08 12.29 7.13
CA ALA A 78 -8.57 12.74 5.83
C ALA A 78 -10.10 12.62 5.75
N THR A 79 -10.75 13.61 5.17
CA THR A 79 -12.23 13.70 5.09
C THR A 79 -12.87 12.52 4.37
N THR A 80 -12.15 11.87 3.48
CA THR A 80 -12.58 10.67 2.76
C THR A 80 -12.71 9.44 3.64
N ILE A 81 -11.98 9.36 4.77
CA ILE A 81 -12.01 8.20 5.69
C ILE A 81 -13.39 8.01 6.33
N PRO A 82 -13.96 9.01 7.06
CA PRO A 82 -15.27 8.83 7.65
C PRO A 82 -16.39 8.64 6.62
N VAL A 83 -16.30 9.26 5.44
CA VAL A 83 -17.28 9.06 4.36
C VAL A 83 -17.25 7.62 3.88
N THR A 84 -16.08 7.06 3.64
CA THR A 84 -15.91 5.67 3.20
C THR A 84 -16.37 4.68 4.28
N ARG A 85 -16.15 5.00 5.55
CA ARG A 85 -16.61 4.17 6.69
C ARG A 85 -18.13 4.10 6.77
N ILE A 86 -18.85 5.20 6.52
CA ILE A 86 -20.31 5.24 6.55
C ILE A 86 -20.91 4.27 5.51
N GLU A 87 -20.22 4.06 4.39
CA GLU A 87 -20.61 3.09 3.36
C GLU A 87 -20.30 1.63 3.74
N GLY A 88 -19.84 1.37 4.97
CA GLY A 88 -19.56 0.02 5.47
C GLY A 88 -18.18 -0.52 5.12
N VAL A 89 -17.29 0.29 4.57
CA VAL A 89 -15.89 -0.09 4.34
C VAL A 89 -15.13 0.03 5.66
N THR A 90 -14.62 -1.10 6.14
CA THR A 90 -13.92 -1.16 7.43
C THR A 90 -12.41 -1.29 7.28
N ARG A 91 -11.94 -1.73 6.11
CA ARG A 91 -10.51 -1.85 5.81
C ARG A 91 -10.21 -1.39 4.40
N VAL A 92 -9.04 -0.81 4.23
CA VAL A 92 -8.55 -0.29 2.95
C VAL A 92 -7.15 -0.80 2.68
N VAL A 93 -6.90 -1.21 1.44
CA VAL A 93 -5.57 -1.52 0.92
C VAL A 93 -5.12 -0.31 0.12
N VAL A 94 -4.11 0.40 0.62
CA VAL A 94 -3.66 1.66 0.04
C VAL A 94 -2.39 1.43 -0.75
N ALA A 95 -2.46 1.73 -2.03
CA ALA A 95 -1.36 1.60 -2.97
C ALA A 95 -0.88 2.97 -3.48
N PRO A 96 0.44 3.19 -3.60
CA PRO A 96 0.95 4.37 -4.28
C PRO A 96 0.62 4.34 -5.78
N ALA A 97 0.78 5.47 -6.45
CA ALA A 97 0.75 5.56 -7.90
C ALA A 97 2.17 5.61 -8.47
N ASN A 98 2.33 5.16 -9.70
CA ASN A 98 3.59 5.33 -10.40
C ASN A 98 3.86 6.81 -10.69
N GLY A 99 5.10 7.24 -10.44
CA GLY A 99 5.57 8.61 -10.73
C GLY A 99 6.69 8.58 -11.77
N GLY A 100 7.89 8.20 -11.39
CA GLY A 100 9.07 8.11 -12.27
C GLY A 100 9.51 6.68 -12.59
N SER A 101 8.82 5.66 -12.09
CA SER A 101 9.14 4.25 -12.27
C SER A 101 7.88 3.39 -12.35
N MET A 102 7.95 2.28 -13.08
CA MET A 102 6.88 1.28 -13.06
C MET A 102 6.72 0.61 -11.69
N ILE A 103 7.77 0.61 -10.85
CA ILE A 103 7.71 0.19 -9.46
C ILE A 103 7.38 1.43 -8.64
N ALA A 104 6.14 1.53 -8.16
CA ALA A 104 5.63 2.73 -7.53
C ALA A 104 6.03 2.88 -6.05
N GLY A 105 6.25 1.75 -5.37
CA GLY A 105 6.60 1.74 -3.95
C GLY A 105 5.81 0.72 -3.16
N GLN A 106 5.89 0.84 -1.84
CA GLN A 106 5.27 -0.06 -0.88
C GLN A 106 3.91 0.47 -0.44
N GLY A 107 2.89 -0.39 -0.52
CA GLY A 107 1.57 -0.12 -0.01
C GLY A 107 1.37 -0.68 1.40
N PHE A 108 0.26 -0.33 2.01
CA PHE A 108 -0.10 -0.70 3.37
C PHE A 108 -1.59 -1.05 3.50
N ILE A 109 -1.96 -1.60 4.64
CA ILE A 109 -3.36 -1.87 5.00
C ILE A 109 -3.70 -1.03 6.23
N ALA A 110 -4.84 -0.36 6.19
CA ALA A 110 -5.36 0.41 7.30
C ALA A 110 -6.83 0.06 7.56
N ASP A 111 -7.28 0.29 8.78
CA ASP A 111 -8.69 0.38 9.07
C ASP A 111 -9.21 1.81 8.84
N THR A 112 -10.52 1.97 8.88
CA THR A 112 -11.19 3.24 8.65
C THR A 112 -11.63 3.93 9.94
N SER A 113 -11.04 3.58 11.09
CA SER A 113 -11.37 4.20 12.40
C SER A 113 -11.07 5.70 12.42
N GLY A 114 -10.06 6.14 11.67
CA GLY A 114 -9.55 7.50 11.72
C GLY A 114 -8.59 7.74 12.90
N ALA A 115 -8.22 6.68 13.62
CA ALA A 115 -7.27 6.77 14.72
C ALA A 115 -5.83 6.92 14.17
N PRO A 116 -4.91 7.55 14.92
CA PRO A 116 -3.52 7.70 14.50
C PRO A 116 -2.80 6.37 14.23
N ASP A 117 -3.22 5.30 14.88
CA ASP A 117 -2.68 3.95 14.77
C ASP A 117 -3.49 3.03 13.85
N SER A 118 -4.30 3.59 12.96
CA SER A 118 -5.18 2.84 12.04
C SER A 118 -4.43 2.03 10.98
N ILE A 119 -3.12 2.22 10.79
CA ILE A 119 -2.31 1.34 9.92
C ILE A 119 -2.15 -0.02 10.61
N THR A 120 -2.80 -1.03 10.06
CA THR A 120 -2.76 -2.40 10.62
C THR A 120 -1.61 -3.24 10.07
N THR A 121 -1.14 -2.94 8.86
CA THR A 121 0.02 -3.61 8.26
C THR A 121 0.77 -2.62 7.37
N ASP A 122 1.93 -2.18 7.84
CA ASP A 122 2.84 -1.36 7.03
C ASP A 122 3.61 -2.25 6.04
N ARG A 123 3.99 -1.68 4.89
CA ARG A 123 4.76 -2.36 3.84
C ARG A 123 4.19 -3.73 3.45
N ALA A 124 2.85 -3.80 3.36
CA ALA A 124 2.13 -5.04 3.11
C ALA A 124 2.46 -5.66 1.73
N PHE A 125 2.80 -4.82 0.75
CA PHE A 125 3.11 -5.24 -0.63
C PHE A 125 3.92 -4.17 -1.36
N VAL A 126 4.46 -4.53 -2.53
CA VAL A 126 5.04 -3.59 -3.49
C VAL A 126 4.09 -3.45 -4.68
N TYR A 127 3.71 -2.21 -5.00
CA TYR A 127 2.89 -1.93 -6.18
C TYR A 127 3.76 -1.75 -7.42
N ILE A 128 3.44 -2.53 -8.46
CA ILE A 128 4.12 -2.48 -9.76
C ILE A 128 3.05 -2.29 -10.83
N ASP A 129 3.14 -1.23 -11.61
CA ASP A 129 2.25 -0.96 -12.73
C ASP A 129 2.79 -1.64 -13.99
N LEU A 130 2.10 -2.67 -14.45
CA LEU A 130 2.37 -3.39 -15.71
C LEU A 130 1.41 -2.97 -16.83
N GLY A 131 0.56 -1.99 -16.57
CA GLY A 131 -0.34 -1.41 -17.55
C GLY A 131 0.39 -0.50 -18.55
N GLU A 132 -0.38 0.24 -19.31
CA GLU A 132 0.12 1.16 -20.35
C GLU A 132 1.03 2.25 -19.76
N SER A 133 0.61 2.85 -18.64
CA SER A 133 1.38 3.87 -17.94
C SER A 133 2.73 3.36 -17.45
N GLY A 134 2.76 2.19 -16.78
CA GLY A 134 3.99 1.56 -16.33
C GLY A 134 4.90 1.11 -17.48
N ALA A 135 4.33 0.61 -18.57
CA ALA A 135 5.09 0.28 -19.78
C ALA A 135 5.74 1.52 -20.40
N GLY A 136 5.04 2.65 -20.40
CA GLY A 136 5.59 3.95 -20.83
C GLY A 136 6.86 4.32 -20.04
N LEU A 137 6.82 4.16 -18.72
CA LEU A 137 7.97 4.43 -17.83
C LEU A 137 9.11 3.41 -17.98
N ALA A 138 8.82 2.22 -18.50
CA ALA A 138 9.80 1.15 -18.68
C ALA A 138 10.41 1.08 -20.10
N GLY A 139 10.16 2.10 -20.94
CA GLY A 139 10.69 2.16 -22.31
C GLY A 139 9.64 2.02 -23.41
N GLY A 140 8.35 2.21 -23.11
CA GLY A 140 7.27 2.39 -24.08
C GLY A 140 6.71 1.08 -24.69
N SER A 141 7.09 -0.10 -24.19
CA SER A 141 6.56 -1.35 -24.69
C SER A 141 6.42 -2.44 -23.64
N ARG A 142 5.49 -3.38 -23.84
CA ARG A 142 5.33 -4.54 -22.96
C ARG A 142 6.61 -5.38 -22.82
N PRO A 143 7.35 -5.71 -23.90
CA PRO A 143 8.63 -6.40 -23.76
C PRO A 143 9.64 -5.65 -22.89
N ALA A 144 9.71 -4.31 -22.99
CA ALA A 144 10.57 -3.48 -22.15
C ALA A 144 10.15 -3.54 -20.67
N ALA A 145 8.84 -3.43 -20.38
CA ALA A 145 8.31 -3.56 -19.02
C ALA A 145 8.67 -4.94 -18.40
N TRP A 146 8.48 -6.01 -19.14
CA TRP A 146 8.85 -7.36 -18.70
C TRP A 146 10.35 -7.53 -18.50
N ALA A 147 11.18 -6.94 -19.37
CA ALA A 147 12.64 -6.95 -19.22
C ALA A 147 13.06 -6.19 -17.95
N ALA A 148 12.48 -5.01 -17.71
CA ALA A 148 12.72 -4.23 -16.51
C ALA A 148 12.32 -4.99 -15.24
N LEU A 149 11.15 -5.64 -15.24
CA LEU A 149 10.66 -6.43 -14.10
C LEU A 149 11.59 -7.62 -13.81
N ARG A 150 11.98 -8.39 -14.84
CA ARG A 150 12.95 -9.49 -14.67
C ARG A 150 14.28 -9.00 -14.12
N GLY A 151 14.75 -7.84 -14.59
CA GLY A 151 15.96 -7.20 -14.09
C GLY A 151 15.84 -6.85 -12.61
N ALA A 152 14.71 -6.24 -12.20
CA ALA A 152 14.45 -5.88 -10.81
C ALA A 152 14.47 -7.10 -9.89
N PHE A 153 13.83 -8.21 -10.29
CA PHE A 153 13.84 -9.45 -9.51
C PHE A 153 15.23 -10.11 -9.47
N ALA A 154 16.00 -10.04 -10.55
CA ALA A 154 17.37 -10.55 -10.55
C ALA A 154 18.27 -9.73 -9.59
N ASP A 155 18.11 -8.42 -9.60
CA ASP A 155 18.82 -7.53 -8.69
C ASP A 155 18.44 -7.77 -7.22
N ALA A 156 17.15 -7.95 -6.94
CA ALA A 156 16.67 -8.25 -5.59
C ALA A 156 17.23 -9.57 -5.06
N ARG A 157 17.26 -10.61 -5.89
CA ARG A 157 17.84 -11.92 -5.51
C ARG A 157 19.35 -11.83 -5.25
N GLY A 158 20.08 -11.01 -6.01
CA GLY A 158 21.51 -10.83 -5.83
C GLY A 158 21.88 -9.81 -4.73
N TYR A 159 20.92 -9.13 -4.13
CA TYR A 159 21.20 -8.06 -3.16
C TYR A 159 21.90 -8.56 -1.88
N PRO A 160 21.49 -9.66 -1.24
CA PRO A 160 22.13 -10.13 -0.01
C PRO A 160 23.63 -10.42 -0.18
N SER A 161 24.01 -11.14 -1.25
CA SER A 161 25.41 -11.47 -1.52
C SER A 161 26.24 -10.22 -1.86
N ARG A 162 25.68 -9.27 -2.59
CA ARG A 162 26.33 -7.99 -2.90
C ARG A 162 26.51 -7.10 -1.66
N PHE A 163 25.54 -7.11 -0.75
CA PHE A 163 25.63 -6.37 0.50
C PHE A 163 26.69 -6.94 1.43
N MET A 164 26.76 -8.26 1.54
CA MET A 164 27.80 -8.94 2.34
C MET A 164 29.20 -8.68 1.77
N ALA A 165 29.40 -8.84 0.47
CA ALA A 165 30.68 -8.55 -0.17
C ALA A 165 31.14 -7.10 0.04
N HIS A 166 30.20 -6.14 -0.01
CA HIS A 166 30.53 -4.73 0.28
C HIS A 166 30.99 -4.51 1.73
N ASN A 167 30.37 -5.18 2.68
CA ASN A 167 30.75 -5.07 4.11
C ASN A 167 32.07 -5.77 4.43
N GLU A 168 32.46 -6.76 3.64
CA GLU A 168 33.75 -7.45 3.75
C GLU A 168 34.91 -6.70 3.06
N GLY A 169 34.64 -5.53 2.49
CA GLY A 169 35.65 -4.68 1.85
C GLY A 169 35.97 -5.01 0.40
N ASP A 170 35.22 -5.89 -0.22
CA ASP A 170 35.34 -6.17 -1.66
C ASP A 170 34.99 -4.95 -2.52
N THR A 171 35.82 -4.64 -3.48
CA THR A 171 35.55 -3.59 -4.48
C THR A 171 34.53 -4.07 -5.50
N LEU A 172 33.24 -3.91 -5.17
CA LEU A 172 32.18 -4.18 -6.12
C LEU A 172 32.26 -3.22 -7.32
N PRO A 173 32.04 -3.71 -8.56
CA PRO A 173 31.96 -2.86 -9.74
C PRO A 173 30.98 -1.70 -9.53
N ALA A 174 31.26 -0.53 -10.09
CA ALA A 174 30.41 0.68 -9.93
C ALA A 174 28.93 0.42 -10.25
N ARG A 175 28.63 -0.51 -11.16
CA ARG A 175 27.28 -0.95 -11.53
C ARG A 175 26.54 -1.64 -10.39
N THR A 176 27.24 -2.29 -9.45
CA THR A 176 26.65 -2.98 -8.30
C THR A 176 26.53 -2.10 -7.06
N ARG A 177 27.13 -0.91 -7.10
CA ARG A 177 27.10 0.05 -5.98
C ARG A 177 25.81 0.88 -5.92
N LYS A 178 25.03 0.93 -7.01
CA LYS A 178 23.77 1.67 -6.99
C LYS A 178 22.71 0.85 -6.25
N PRO A 179 22.02 1.43 -5.26
CA PRO A 179 20.84 0.82 -4.66
C PRO A 179 19.83 0.42 -5.74
N LEU A 180 19.09 -0.64 -5.51
CA LEU A 180 18.05 -1.14 -6.44
C LEU A 180 17.09 -0.02 -6.89
N ALA A 181 16.74 0.88 -5.96
CA ALA A 181 15.89 2.04 -6.20
C ALA A 181 16.44 3.04 -7.23
N LEU A 182 17.75 3.09 -7.42
CA LEU A 182 18.39 4.05 -8.33
C LEU A 182 18.50 3.56 -9.79
N ARG A 183 18.26 2.28 -10.06
CA ARG A 183 18.38 1.74 -11.42
C ARG A 183 17.18 1.99 -12.31
N TYR A 184 16.01 2.20 -11.72
CA TYR A 184 14.75 2.28 -12.46
C TYR A 184 14.13 3.69 -12.48
N GLY A 185 14.80 4.69 -11.86
CA GLY A 185 14.35 6.07 -11.86
C GLY A 185 15.11 7.01 -12.78
N ALA A 186 16.20 6.56 -13.40
CA ALA A 186 16.94 7.40 -14.34
C ALA A 186 16.48 7.12 -15.77
N GLY A 187 15.32 7.66 -16.14
CA GLY A 187 15.04 7.99 -17.52
C GLY A 187 16.09 9.02 -17.96
N SER A 188 17.00 8.63 -18.83
CA SER A 188 17.91 9.53 -19.50
C SER A 188 17.09 10.57 -20.26
N SER A 189 17.01 11.80 -19.74
CA SER A 189 16.72 12.97 -20.54
C SER A 189 17.94 13.22 -21.42
N SER A 190 17.92 12.79 -22.62
CA SER A 190 18.69 13.35 -23.73
C SER A 190 17.83 14.37 -24.45
#